data_66b011480947f2120b31236b24127c33
#
_entry.id   66b011480947f2120b31236b24127c33
#
_cell.length_a   1.000
_cell.length_b   1.000
_cell.length_c   1.000
_cell.angle_alpha   90.00
_cell.angle_beta   90.00
_cell.angle_gamma   90.00
#
_symmetry.space_group_name_H-M   'P 1'
#
loop_
_entity.id
_entity.type
_entity.pdbx_description
1 polymer ?
#
loop_
_entity_poly.entity_id
_entity_poly.type
_entity_poly.pdbx_seq_one_letter_code
_entity_poly.pdbx_strand_id
1 'polypeptide(L)'
;WKDTDKIVEDLPVERKYPFKSGVNIMFGCNNFCSYCIVPYVRGRERSREPKAIIREIERLVADGVVEVMLLGQNVNSYGKNLEEPMTFAQLLQEIEKIEGLERIRFMTSHPKDLSDELIEVMSKSKKICKHLHLPVQSGSSRILKLMNRHYDKEQYLALAEKIRKAVPDISLTTDIIVGFPGETEEDFQETLDVVRKVRYDSAFTFIYSKRTGTPAAVMEDQIPEDVVKDRFNRLLHEVQTISAEQCAIHEGTVQTVLVECVNEHDNHLMTGRMSNNLLVHFPGDESLIGQLV
;
A
#
# COMPACT_ATOMS: atom_id res chain seq x y z
N TRP A 1 14.64 10.53 21.13
CA TRP A 1 13.87 11.39 20.23
C TRP A 1 12.93 12.23 21.10
N LYS A 2 13.00 13.55 20.99
CA LYS A 2 11.98 14.40 21.63
C LYS A 2 10.71 14.26 20.81
N ASP A 3 9.61 13.97 21.48
CA ASP A 3 8.27 14.01 20.87
C ASP A 3 8.06 15.44 20.39
N THR A 4 8.01 15.64 19.08
CA THR A 4 7.80 16.94 18.48
C THR A 4 6.57 16.87 17.59
N ASP A 5 5.57 17.71 17.89
CA ASP A 5 4.38 17.86 17.08
C ASP A 5 4.66 18.65 15.78
N LYS A 6 5.88 19.19 15.63
CA LYS A 6 6.24 19.99 14.47
C LYS A 6 6.48 19.11 13.26
N ILE A 7 5.80 19.42 12.18
CA ILE A 7 6.07 18.93 10.83
C ILE A 7 6.97 19.96 10.14
N VAL A 8 8.07 19.49 9.56
CA VAL A 8 8.96 20.34 8.75
C VAL A 8 8.46 20.28 7.32
N GLU A 9 8.08 21.44 6.80
CA GLU A 9 7.62 21.60 5.41
C GLU A 9 8.80 22.06 4.50
N ASP A 10 8.56 21.99 3.19
CA ASP A 10 9.48 22.49 2.15
C ASP A 10 10.90 21.91 2.18
N LEU A 11 11.03 20.65 2.61
CA LEU A 11 12.30 19.93 2.52
C LEU A 11 12.66 19.65 1.06
N PRO A 12 13.92 19.82 0.65
CA PRO A 12 14.36 19.44 -0.69
C PRO A 12 14.22 17.93 -0.86
N VAL A 13 13.66 17.52 -2.02
CA VAL A 13 13.43 16.11 -2.37
C VAL A 13 14.29 15.77 -3.58
N GLU A 14 15.18 14.79 -3.42
CA GLU A 14 15.87 14.17 -4.54
C GLU A 14 14.92 13.10 -5.15
N ARG A 15 14.61 13.24 -6.43
CA ARG A 15 13.71 12.35 -7.16
C ARG A 15 14.50 11.37 -8.02
N LYS A 16 14.18 10.08 -7.93
CA LYS A 16 14.74 9.07 -8.85
C LYS A 16 14.30 9.33 -10.30
N TYR A 17 13.06 9.76 -10.49
CA TYR A 17 12.49 10.11 -11.78
C TYR A 17 11.98 11.57 -11.76
N PRO A 18 12.28 12.39 -12.78
CA PRO A 18 11.82 13.78 -12.79
C PRO A 18 10.29 13.93 -12.86
N PHE A 19 9.61 12.96 -13.45
CA PHE A 19 8.15 12.93 -13.68
C PHE A 19 7.34 12.23 -12.56
N LYS A 20 7.99 11.72 -11.50
CA LYS A 20 7.33 11.06 -10.36
C LYS A 20 7.86 11.59 -9.04
N SER A 21 6.97 11.77 -8.05
CA SER A 21 7.38 12.19 -6.70
C SER A 21 6.57 11.51 -5.60
N GLY A 22 7.24 11.25 -4.47
CA GLY A 22 6.58 10.91 -3.22
C GLY A 22 6.21 12.17 -2.45
N VAL A 23 5.00 12.22 -1.89
CA VAL A 23 4.51 13.31 -1.06
C VAL A 23 4.05 12.77 0.28
N ASN A 24 4.76 13.10 1.35
CA ASN A 24 4.32 12.74 2.69
C ASN A 24 3.08 13.57 3.05
N ILE A 25 1.97 12.91 3.42
CA ILE A 25 0.74 13.59 3.83
C ILE A 25 0.51 13.52 5.34
N MET A 26 1.16 12.55 6.01
CA MET A 26 1.08 12.36 7.45
C MET A 26 2.27 11.60 8.00
N PHE A 27 2.47 11.68 9.30
CA PHE A 27 3.53 11.01 10.06
C PHE A 27 2.96 10.32 11.29
N GLY A 28 3.67 9.28 11.79
CA GLY A 28 3.28 8.55 12.99
C GLY A 28 2.12 7.57 12.78
N CYS A 29 1.77 6.80 13.81
CA CYS A 29 0.70 5.81 13.74
C CYS A 29 0.11 5.56 15.13
N ASN A 30 -1.22 5.53 15.23
CA ASN A 30 -1.96 5.27 16.47
C ASN A 30 -2.49 3.83 16.60
N ASN A 31 -2.14 2.92 15.66
CA ASN A 31 -2.70 1.57 15.67
C ASN A 31 -2.10 0.64 16.73
N PHE A 32 -0.85 0.87 17.15
CA PHE A 32 -0.18 0.07 18.17
C PHE A 32 -0.30 -1.43 17.95
N CYS A 33 -0.16 -1.89 16.69
CA CYS A 33 -0.10 -3.31 16.40
C CYS A 33 1.02 -3.97 17.22
N SER A 34 0.74 -5.13 17.83
CA SER A 34 1.61 -5.72 18.86
C SER A 34 3.03 -6.08 18.39
N TYR A 35 3.25 -6.22 17.08
CA TYR A 35 4.55 -6.49 16.43
C TYR A 35 5.28 -5.25 15.94
N CYS A 36 4.64 -4.07 15.96
CA CYS A 36 5.11 -2.89 15.24
C CYS A 36 5.78 -1.87 16.17
N ILE A 37 7.00 -1.46 15.79
CA ILE A 37 7.77 -0.46 16.53
C ILE A 37 7.43 0.99 16.12
N VAL A 38 6.71 1.19 15.02
CA VAL A 38 6.48 2.52 14.42
C VAL A 38 5.87 3.54 15.38
N PRO A 39 4.82 3.24 16.18
CA PRO A 39 4.28 4.22 17.13
C PRO A 39 5.32 4.74 18.14
N TYR A 40 6.28 3.90 18.51
CA TYR A 40 7.30 4.21 19.51
C TYR A 40 8.46 5.03 18.96
N VAL A 41 8.72 4.94 17.64
CA VAL A 41 9.85 5.63 17.00
C VAL A 41 9.44 6.83 16.14
N ARG A 42 8.20 6.85 15.62
CA ARG A 42 7.65 7.95 14.82
C ARG A 42 6.60 8.80 15.53
N GLY A 43 6.18 8.36 16.72
CA GLY A 43 5.19 9.06 17.55
C GLY A 43 3.75 8.91 17.05
N ARG A 44 2.88 9.77 17.58
CA ARG A 44 1.45 9.84 17.26
C ARG A 44 1.21 10.31 15.82
N GLU A 45 0.03 9.98 15.30
CA GLU A 45 -0.41 10.47 13.99
C GLU A 45 -0.48 11.98 13.95
N ARG A 46 0.11 12.56 12.90
CA ARG A 46 0.12 13.99 12.61
C ARG A 46 -0.09 14.16 11.12
N SER A 47 -1.21 14.74 10.72
CA SER A 47 -1.53 15.05 9.33
C SER A 47 -0.93 16.40 8.95
N ARG A 48 -0.45 16.53 7.74
CA ARG A 48 -0.06 17.81 7.16
C ARG A 48 -1.31 18.59 6.73
N GLU A 49 -1.19 19.90 6.74
CA GLU A 49 -2.26 20.78 6.27
C GLU A 49 -2.59 20.53 4.79
N PRO A 50 -3.88 20.38 4.42
CA PRO A 50 -4.29 20.11 3.05
C PRO A 50 -3.74 21.14 2.05
N LYS A 51 -3.79 22.42 2.41
CA LYS A 51 -3.27 23.50 1.56
C LYS A 51 -1.76 23.40 1.32
N ALA A 52 -0.99 22.89 2.28
CA ALA A 52 0.45 22.69 2.11
C ALA A 52 0.73 21.53 1.15
N ILE A 53 -0.02 20.42 1.27
CA ILE A 53 0.08 19.28 0.38
C ILE A 53 -0.26 19.67 -1.06
N ILE A 54 -1.38 20.38 -1.26
CA ILE A 54 -1.84 20.80 -2.59
C ILE A 54 -0.78 21.72 -3.23
N ARG A 55 -0.29 22.75 -2.53
CA ARG A 55 0.77 23.63 -3.05
C ARG A 55 2.06 22.89 -3.41
N GLU A 56 2.43 21.87 -2.63
CA GLU A 56 3.59 21.03 -2.95
C GLU A 56 3.36 20.27 -4.25
N ILE A 57 2.19 19.64 -4.43
CA ILE A 57 1.87 18.89 -5.64
C ILE A 57 1.78 19.83 -6.86
N GLU A 58 1.18 21.00 -6.73
CA GLU A 58 1.14 22.02 -7.80
C GLU A 58 2.55 22.44 -8.25
N ARG A 59 3.48 22.66 -7.30
CA ARG A 59 4.88 22.94 -7.62
C ARG A 59 5.58 21.77 -8.32
N LEU A 60 5.32 20.53 -7.86
CA LEU A 60 5.86 19.33 -8.50
C LEU A 60 5.35 19.17 -9.93
N VAL A 61 4.06 19.42 -10.17
CA VAL A 61 3.46 19.38 -11.52
C VAL A 61 4.04 20.48 -12.42
N ALA A 62 4.21 21.70 -11.90
CA ALA A 62 4.87 22.79 -12.64
C ALA A 62 6.33 22.43 -13.01
N ASP A 63 6.98 21.54 -12.26
CA ASP A 63 8.33 21.00 -12.51
C ASP A 63 8.31 19.67 -13.31
N GLY A 64 7.19 19.33 -13.94
CA GLY A 64 7.05 18.20 -14.87
C GLY A 64 6.63 16.86 -14.21
N VAL A 65 6.24 16.84 -12.95
CA VAL A 65 5.73 15.61 -12.31
C VAL A 65 4.31 15.30 -12.80
N VAL A 66 4.10 14.09 -13.30
CA VAL A 66 2.79 13.59 -13.76
C VAL A 66 2.17 12.55 -12.84
N GLU A 67 2.97 11.91 -11.98
CA GLU A 67 2.49 10.93 -11.00
C GLU A 67 3.00 11.28 -9.59
N VAL A 68 2.08 11.31 -8.60
CA VAL A 68 2.43 11.43 -7.19
C VAL A 68 2.06 10.17 -6.40
N MET A 69 2.93 9.82 -5.44
CA MET A 69 2.68 8.78 -4.45
C MET A 69 2.46 9.43 -3.08
N LEU A 70 1.23 9.37 -2.56
CA LEU A 70 0.92 9.88 -1.23
C LEU A 70 1.39 8.89 -0.16
N LEU A 71 2.18 9.36 0.78
CA LEU A 71 2.89 8.56 1.76
C LEU A 71 2.48 8.89 3.19
N GLY A 72 2.38 7.86 4.02
CA GLY A 72 2.13 7.93 5.45
C GLY A 72 2.24 6.54 6.08
N GLN A 73 2.09 6.43 7.39
CA GLN A 73 2.08 5.14 8.08
C GLN A 73 0.68 4.48 8.08
N ASN A 74 -0.37 5.28 7.88
CA ASN A 74 -1.75 4.86 7.69
C ASN A 74 -2.51 6.00 7.01
N VAL A 75 -2.42 6.11 5.68
CA VAL A 75 -2.98 7.24 4.92
C VAL A 75 -4.50 7.36 5.09
N ASN A 76 -5.20 6.25 5.36
CA ASN A 76 -6.65 6.24 5.53
C ASN A 76 -7.12 6.99 6.79
N SER A 77 -6.22 7.20 7.78
CA SER A 77 -6.52 7.98 8.98
C SER A 77 -6.20 9.46 8.85
N TYR A 78 -5.76 9.91 7.66
CA TYR A 78 -5.45 11.31 7.40
C TYR A 78 -6.57 12.25 7.83
N GLY A 79 -6.18 13.38 8.39
CA GLY A 79 -7.03 14.50 8.72
C GLY A 79 -7.76 14.42 10.05
N LYS A 80 -7.76 13.26 10.73
CA LYS A 80 -8.44 13.09 12.04
C LYS A 80 -7.95 14.04 13.14
N ASN A 81 -6.74 14.56 13.01
CA ASN A 81 -6.08 15.43 13.98
C ASN A 81 -5.88 16.88 13.49
N LEU A 82 -6.48 17.25 12.35
CA LEU A 82 -6.49 18.62 11.86
C LEU A 82 -7.50 19.47 12.65
N GLU A 83 -7.26 20.78 12.76
CA GLU A 83 -8.20 21.74 13.38
C GLU A 83 -9.52 21.77 12.60
N GLU A 84 -9.43 21.82 11.27
CA GLU A 84 -10.56 21.64 10.37
C GLU A 84 -10.51 20.20 9.81
N PRO A 85 -11.32 19.26 10.32
CA PRO A 85 -11.30 17.88 9.89
C PRO A 85 -11.52 17.72 8.38
N MET A 86 -10.66 16.94 7.74
CA MET A 86 -10.78 16.57 6.32
C MET A 86 -10.48 15.08 6.18
N THR A 87 -11.32 14.33 5.49
CA THR A 87 -11.06 12.91 5.23
C THR A 87 -9.98 12.71 4.17
N PHE A 88 -9.36 11.55 4.15
CA PHE A 88 -8.42 11.20 3.08
C PHE A 88 -9.11 11.20 1.70
N ALA A 89 -10.37 10.76 1.64
CA ALA A 89 -11.16 10.80 0.42
C ALA A 89 -11.36 12.25 -0.09
N GLN A 90 -11.66 13.19 0.80
CA GLN A 90 -11.79 14.62 0.44
C GLN A 90 -10.45 15.21 -0.03
N LEU A 91 -9.33 14.86 0.63
CA LEU A 91 -8.00 15.28 0.17
C LEU A 91 -7.72 14.77 -1.26
N LEU A 92 -8.06 13.52 -1.55
CA LEU A 92 -7.89 12.95 -2.90
C LEU A 92 -8.72 13.71 -3.94
N GLN A 93 -9.96 14.10 -3.61
CA GLN A 93 -10.82 14.89 -4.49
C GLN A 93 -10.23 16.29 -4.79
N GLU A 94 -9.58 16.92 -3.81
CA GLU A 94 -8.89 18.20 -4.04
C GLU A 94 -7.63 18.01 -4.91
N ILE A 95 -6.84 16.98 -4.66
CA ILE A 95 -5.64 16.67 -5.46
C ILE A 95 -6.02 16.32 -6.91
N GLU A 96 -7.14 15.65 -7.14
CA GLU A 96 -7.62 15.29 -8.48
C GLU A 96 -7.90 16.50 -9.36
N LYS A 97 -8.22 17.68 -8.79
CA LYS A 97 -8.46 18.93 -9.52
C LYS A 97 -7.19 19.55 -10.11
N ILE A 98 -6.00 19.15 -9.67
CA ILE A 98 -4.73 19.73 -10.13
C ILE A 98 -4.51 19.37 -11.60
N GLU A 99 -4.50 20.39 -12.46
CA GLU A 99 -4.23 20.24 -13.89
C GLU A 99 -2.78 19.78 -14.12
N GLY A 100 -2.54 18.92 -15.12
CA GLY A 100 -1.23 18.37 -15.43
C GLY A 100 -0.82 17.17 -14.55
N LEU A 101 -1.48 16.93 -13.43
CA LEU A 101 -1.33 15.68 -12.69
C LEU A 101 -2.17 14.58 -13.36
N GLU A 102 -1.53 13.49 -13.75
CA GLU A 102 -2.17 12.39 -14.50
C GLU A 102 -2.49 11.19 -13.59
N ARG A 103 -1.65 10.92 -12.57
CA ARG A 103 -1.78 9.75 -11.71
C ARG A 103 -1.58 10.08 -10.25
N ILE A 104 -2.45 9.51 -9.41
CA ILE A 104 -2.38 9.57 -7.95
C ILE A 104 -2.28 8.14 -7.42
N ARG A 105 -1.21 7.85 -6.67
CA ARG A 105 -1.04 6.61 -5.92
C ARG A 105 -0.98 6.91 -4.44
N PHE A 106 -1.34 5.93 -3.63
CA PHE A 106 -1.10 5.99 -2.20
C PHE A 106 -0.73 4.61 -1.66
N MET A 107 0.00 4.59 -0.56
CA MET A 107 0.48 3.38 0.09
C MET A 107 0.10 3.38 1.57
N THR A 108 0.14 2.18 2.16
CA THR A 108 0.00 1.96 3.61
C THR A 108 -1.41 2.27 4.12
N SER A 109 -2.38 1.56 3.55
CA SER A 109 -3.76 1.53 4.04
C SER A 109 -3.91 0.58 5.23
N HIS A 110 -4.81 0.89 6.15
CA HIS A 110 -5.21 -0.04 7.22
C HIS A 110 -6.68 -0.43 7.03
N PRO A 111 -7.02 -1.73 7.00
CA PRO A 111 -8.38 -2.19 6.70
C PRO A 111 -9.47 -1.54 7.54
N LYS A 112 -9.24 -1.33 8.85
CA LYS A 112 -10.23 -0.72 9.75
C LYS A 112 -10.56 0.74 9.42
N ASP A 113 -9.64 1.47 8.75
CA ASP A 113 -9.78 2.90 8.45
C ASP A 113 -10.18 3.16 7.00
N LEU A 114 -10.38 2.11 6.19
CA LEU A 114 -10.80 2.23 4.80
C LEU A 114 -12.31 2.47 4.74
N SER A 115 -12.70 3.72 4.44
CA SER A 115 -14.09 4.17 4.45
C SER A 115 -14.82 3.89 3.12
N ASP A 116 -16.15 3.85 3.20
CA ASP A 116 -17.01 3.76 2.02
C ASP A 116 -16.84 4.97 1.10
N GLU A 117 -16.65 6.15 1.67
CA GLU A 117 -16.35 7.39 0.94
C GLU A 117 -15.08 7.24 0.10
N LEU A 118 -14.03 6.65 0.66
CA LEU A 118 -12.78 6.41 -0.08
C LEU A 118 -13.00 5.42 -1.24
N ILE A 119 -13.74 4.34 -1.03
CA ILE A 119 -14.08 3.37 -2.09
C ILE A 119 -14.86 4.07 -3.21
N GLU A 120 -15.83 4.92 -2.86
CA GLU A 120 -16.60 5.67 -3.83
C GLU A 120 -15.73 6.64 -4.64
N VAL A 121 -14.83 7.39 -3.99
CA VAL A 121 -13.89 8.29 -4.66
C VAL A 121 -12.99 7.53 -5.61
N MET A 122 -12.42 6.39 -5.18
CA MET A 122 -11.59 5.53 -6.02
C MET A 122 -12.34 5.02 -7.25
N SER A 123 -13.64 4.67 -7.10
CA SER A 123 -14.45 4.14 -8.19
C SER A 123 -14.79 5.17 -9.27
N LYS A 124 -14.85 6.46 -8.90
CA LYS A 124 -15.23 7.58 -9.80
C LYS A 124 -14.02 8.30 -10.38
N SER A 125 -12.87 8.22 -9.72
CA SER A 125 -11.67 8.95 -10.09
C SER A 125 -11.08 8.45 -11.42
N LYS A 126 -10.58 9.40 -12.21
CA LYS A 126 -9.82 9.12 -13.46
C LYS A 126 -8.32 9.13 -13.25
N LYS A 127 -7.82 9.73 -12.14
CA LYS A 127 -6.40 9.89 -11.84
C LYS A 127 -5.91 8.92 -10.76
N ILE A 128 -6.78 8.49 -9.83
CA ILE A 128 -6.40 7.50 -8.82
C ILE A 128 -6.10 6.17 -9.50
N CYS A 129 -4.89 5.70 -9.32
CA CYS A 129 -4.44 4.44 -9.89
C CYS A 129 -5.22 3.26 -9.30
N LYS A 130 -5.54 2.28 -10.15
CA LYS A 130 -6.31 1.09 -9.77
C LYS A 130 -5.45 0.07 -9.01
N HIS A 131 -4.84 0.51 -7.94
CA HIS A 131 -4.01 -0.28 -7.06
C HIS A 131 -4.26 0.11 -5.61
N LEU A 132 -4.52 -0.87 -4.78
CA LEU A 132 -4.69 -0.67 -3.33
C LEU A 132 -3.83 -1.67 -2.56
N HIS A 133 -2.92 -1.16 -1.76
CA HIS A 133 -2.17 -1.94 -0.80
C HIS A 133 -2.94 -2.02 0.52
N LEU A 134 -3.45 -3.22 0.85
CA LEU A 134 -4.33 -3.47 1.99
C LEU A 134 -3.78 -4.60 2.87
N PRO A 135 -2.84 -4.31 3.79
CA PRO A 135 -2.16 -5.30 4.62
C PRO A 135 -3.11 -6.09 5.52
N VAL A 136 -3.30 -7.38 5.24
CA VAL A 136 -4.10 -8.28 6.09
C VAL A 136 -3.33 -8.76 7.31
N GLN A 137 -2.05 -9.00 7.16
CA GLN A 137 -1.08 -9.52 8.14
C GLN A 137 -1.27 -11.01 8.48
N SER A 138 -2.49 -11.47 8.74
CA SER A 138 -2.88 -12.86 8.98
C SER A 138 -4.31 -13.10 8.52
N GLY A 139 -4.64 -14.32 8.13
CA GLY A 139 -6.02 -14.73 7.83
C GLY A 139 -6.78 -15.28 9.03
N SER A 140 -6.14 -15.48 10.17
CA SER A 140 -6.79 -15.95 11.39
C SER A 140 -7.29 -14.80 12.24
N SER A 141 -8.60 -14.79 12.55
CA SER A 141 -9.21 -13.80 13.45
C SER A 141 -8.59 -13.83 14.85
N ARG A 142 -8.15 -15.01 15.31
CA ARG A 142 -7.44 -15.17 16.58
C ARG A 142 -6.08 -14.46 16.56
N ILE A 143 -5.28 -14.68 15.52
CA ILE A 143 -3.98 -14.03 15.35
C ILE A 143 -4.13 -12.53 15.13
N LEU A 144 -5.09 -12.09 14.32
CA LEU A 144 -5.38 -10.66 14.13
C LEU A 144 -5.70 -9.96 15.45
N LYS A 145 -6.44 -10.60 16.36
CA LYS A 145 -6.70 -10.08 17.70
C LYS A 145 -5.42 -9.98 18.54
N LEU A 146 -4.54 -10.99 18.50
CA LEU A 146 -3.24 -10.95 19.17
C LEU A 146 -2.31 -9.88 18.58
N MET A 147 -2.41 -9.64 17.28
CA MET A 147 -1.70 -8.57 16.55
C MET A 147 -2.28 -7.18 16.83
N ASN A 148 -3.40 -7.04 17.57
CA ASN A 148 -4.12 -5.78 17.82
C ASN A 148 -4.60 -5.10 16.54
N ARG A 149 -5.21 -5.88 15.60
CA ARG A 149 -5.59 -5.37 14.26
C ARG A 149 -6.99 -4.76 14.19
N HIS A 150 -7.88 -4.98 15.18
CA HIS A 150 -9.23 -4.41 15.28
C HIS A 150 -10.16 -4.71 14.08
N TYR A 151 -9.95 -5.83 13.40
CA TYR A 151 -10.85 -6.46 12.43
C TYR A 151 -10.62 -7.97 12.46
N ASP A 152 -11.59 -8.73 12.00
CA ASP A 152 -11.52 -10.17 11.83
C ASP A 152 -11.41 -10.58 10.35
N LYS A 153 -11.29 -11.88 10.10
CA LYS A 153 -11.18 -12.48 8.77
C LYS A 153 -12.38 -12.13 7.90
N GLU A 154 -13.58 -12.26 8.44
CA GLU A 154 -14.84 -12.07 7.75
C GLU A 154 -15.01 -10.60 7.31
N GLN A 155 -14.71 -9.67 8.21
CA GLN A 155 -14.73 -8.23 7.94
C GLN A 155 -13.72 -7.87 6.82
N TYR A 156 -12.51 -8.47 6.87
CA TYR A 156 -11.50 -8.23 5.85
C TYR A 156 -11.94 -8.77 4.48
N LEU A 157 -12.46 -10.00 4.42
CA LEU A 157 -12.96 -10.60 3.17
C LEU A 157 -14.12 -9.79 2.57
N ALA A 158 -15.07 -9.38 3.40
CA ALA A 158 -16.19 -8.53 2.97
C ALA A 158 -15.70 -7.17 2.44
N LEU A 159 -14.68 -6.59 3.07
CA LEU A 159 -14.07 -5.33 2.60
C LEU A 159 -13.39 -5.53 1.24
N ALA A 160 -12.60 -6.58 1.07
CA ALA A 160 -11.92 -6.88 -0.20
C ALA A 160 -12.92 -7.11 -1.34
N GLU A 161 -14.00 -7.85 -1.08
CA GLU A 161 -15.09 -8.05 -2.04
C GLU A 161 -15.78 -6.73 -2.41
N LYS A 162 -16.09 -5.90 -1.42
CA LYS A 162 -16.70 -4.58 -1.63
C LYS A 162 -15.84 -3.69 -2.53
N ILE A 163 -14.52 -3.68 -2.28
CA ILE A 163 -13.56 -2.90 -3.09
C ILE A 163 -13.56 -3.40 -4.53
N ARG A 164 -13.43 -4.72 -4.76
CA ARG A 164 -13.43 -5.29 -6.12
C ARG A 164 -14.75 -5.06 -6.87
N LYS A 165 -15.87 -5.08 -6.15
CA LYS A 165 -17.18 -4.78 -6.73
C LYS A 165 -17.30 -3.30 -7.15
N ALA A 166 -16.75 -2.39 -6.37
CA ALA A 166 -16.79 -0.95 -6.66
C ALA A 166 -15.76 -0.55 -7.74
N VAL A 167 -14.61 -1.21 -7.77
CA VAL A 167 -13.50 -0.97 -8.71
C VAL A 167 -13.07 -2.32 -9.32
N PRO A 168 -13.75 -2.82 -10.36
CA PRO A 168 -13.54 -4.19 -10.87
C PRO A 168 -12.12 -4.53 -11.29
N ASP A 169 -11.38 -3.56 -11.86
CA ASP A 169 -10.01 -3.77 -12.36
C ASP A 169 -8.92 -3.44 -11.30
N ILE A 170 -9.31 -3.36 -10.02
CA ILE A 170 -8.36 -3.00 -8.98
C ILE A 170 -7.40 -4.14 -8.67
N SER A 171 -6.12 -3.84 -8.66
CA SER A 171 -5.08 -4.70 -8.10
C SER A 171 -5.06 -4.56 -6.59
N LEU A 172 -5.20 -5.65 -5.89
CA LEU A 172 -5.05 -5.73 -4.44
C LEU A 172 -3.71 -6.35 -4.08
N THR A 173 -2.93 -5.63 -3.29
CA THR A 173 -1.68 -6.13 -2.71
C THR A 173 -1.75 -6.11 -1.19
N THR A 174 -0.96 -6.95 -0.53
CA THR A 174 -1.03 -7.12 0.91
C THR A 174 0.32 -7.40 1.55
N ASP A 175 0.38 -7.32 2.88
CA ASP A 175 1.45 -7.87 3.70
C ASP A 175 0.92 -9.05 4.50
N ILE A 176 1.74 -10.11 4.62
CA ILE A 176 1.44 -11.30 5.43
C ILE A 176 2.66 -11.65 6.28
N ILE A 177 2.43 -11.85 7.58
CA ILE A 177 3.45 -12.27 8.55
C ILE A 177 3.16 -13.71 8.95
N VAL A 178 4.15 -14.60 8.78
CA VAL A 178 4.12 -15.99 9.21
C VAL A 178 4.95 -16.18 10.47
N GLY A 179 4.53 -17.10 11.33
CA GLY A 179 5.26 -17.41 12.56
C GLY A 179 5.09 -16.37 13.65
N PHE A 180 3.99 -15.65 13.66
CA PHE A 180 3.64 -14.78 14.77
C PHE A 180 3.48 -15.62 16.05
N PRO A 181 3.91 -15.14 17.23
CA PRO A 181 3.82 -15.92 18.49
C PRO A 181 2.42 -16.49 18.74
N GLY A 182 2.36 -17.78 19.01
CA GLY A 182 1.13 -18.53 19.23
C GLY A 182 0.36 -18.93 17.97
N GLU A 183 0.89 -18.69 16.75
CA GLU A 183 0.27 -19.15 15.51
C GLU A 183 0.25 -20.67 15.43
N THR A 184 -0.93 -21.29 15.30
CA THR A 184 -1.07 -22.74 15.06
C THR A 184 -1.06 -23.08 13.58
N GLU A 185 -1.08 -24.37 13.24
CA GLU A 185 -1.22 -24.79 11.84
C GLU A 185 -2.60 -24.40 11.28
N GLU A 186 -3.64 -24.48 12.09
CA GLU A 186 -5.00 -24.08 11.73
C GLU A 186 -5.07 -22.58 11.41
N ASP A 187 -4.41 -21.72 12.21
CA ASP A 187 -4.32 -20.27 11.94
C ASP A 187 -3.60 -19.99 10.61
N PHE A 188 -2.55 -20.75 10.34
CA PHE A 188 -1.83 -20.63 9.09
C PHE A 188 -2.68 -21.08 7.89
N GLN A 189 -3.47 -22.18 8.03
CA GLN A 189 -4.40 -22.61 7.00
C GLN A 189 -5.49 -21.56 6.73
N GLU A 190 -5.98 -20.85 7.75
CA GLU A 190 -6.89 -19.72 7.57
C GLU A 190 -6.24 -18.57 6.78
N THR A 191 -4.94 -18.35 6.96
CA THR A 191 -4.18 -17.37 6.17
C THR A 191 -4.10 -17.77 4.71
N LEU A 192 -3.82 -19.04 4.40
CA LEU A 192 -3.86 -19.54 3.03
C LEU A 192 -5.27 -19.45 2.41
N ASP A 193 -6.32 -19.71 3.20
CA ASP A 193 -7.72 -19.57 2.74
C ASP A 193 -8.03 -18.11 2.33
N VAL A 194 -7.59 -17.12 3.11
CA VAL A 194 -7.74 -15.71 2.75
C VAL A 194 -6.99 -15.38 1.46
N VAL A 195 -5.76 -15.87 1.29
CA VAL A 195 -4.97 -15.67 0.06
C VAL A 195 -5.70 -16.22 -1.16
N ARG A 196 -6.26 -17.44 -1.05
CA ARG A 196 -7.03 -18.09 -2.13
C ARG A 196 -8.33 -17.37 -2.46
N LYS A 197 -9.03 -16.83 -1.45
CA LYS A 197 -10.32 -16.13 -1.64
C LYS A 197 -10.13 -14.73 -2.20
N VAL A 198 -9.17 -13.98 -1.66
CA VAL A 198 -8.90 -12.60 -2.12
C VAL A 198 -8.17 -12.58 -3.46
N ARG A 199 -7.30 -13.56 -3.73
CA ARG A 199 -6.50 -13.65 -4.97
C ARG A 199 -5.71 -12.37 -5.22
N TYR A 200 -4.76 -12.10 -4.34
CA TYR A 200 -3.92 -10.91 -4.45
C TYR A 200 -3.07 -10.90 -5.73
N ASP A 201 -2.93 -9.73 -6.33
CA ASP A 201 -2.02 -9.51 -7.45
C ASP A 201 -0.55 -9.65 -7.03
N SER A 202 -0.26 -9.27 -5.78
CA SER A 202 1.03 -9.51 -5.14
C SER A 202 0.89 -9.48 -3.62
N ALA A 203 1.76 -10.19 -2.91
CA ALA A 203 1.86 -10.09 -1.46
C ALA A 203 3.32 -10.00 -1.03
N PHE A 204 3.60 -9.08 -0.10
CA PHE A 204 4.85 -9.06 0.63
C PHE A 204 4.74 -10.03 1.81
N THR A 205 5.52 -11.09 1.75
CA THR A 205 5.52 -12.15 2.75
C THR A 205 6.70 -12.00 3.68
N PHE A 206 6.44 -12.04 4.98
CA PHE A 206 7.45 -11.85 6.03
C PHE A 206 7.42 -12.99 7.02
N ILE A 207 8.59 -13.37 7.50
CA ILE A 207 8.73 -14.13 8.73
C ILE A 207 8.68 -13.13 9.90
N TYR A 208 7.90 -13.44 10.94
CA TYR A 208 7.87 -12.61 12.14
C TYR A 208 9.29 -12.41 12.69
N SER A 209 9.63 -11.18 12.96
CA SER A 209 10.91 -10.78 13.55
C SER A 209 10.69 -9.97 14.81
N LYS A 210 11.25 -10.41 15.91
CA LYS A 210 11.17 -9.71 17.21
C LYS A 210 11.71 -8.29 17.09
N ARG A 211 10.91 -7.31 17.55
CA ARG A 211 11.32 -5.91 17.64
C ARG A 211 11.35 -5.52 19.12
N THR A 212 12.52 -5.23 19.63
CA THR A 212 12.70 -4.83 21.04
C THR A 212 11.76 -3.69 21.40
N GLY A 213 11.05 -3.82 22.52
CA GLY A 213 10.08 -2.84 22.99
C GLY A 213 8.65 -3.02 22.47
N THR A 214 8.39 -4.03 21.62
CA THR A 214 7.03 -4.36 21.18
C THR A 214 6.40 -5.45 22.05
N PRO A 215 5.06 -5.45 22.23
CA PRO A 215 4.38 -6.50 23.00
C PRO A 215 4.65 -7.92 22.49
N ALA A 216 4.66 -8.13 21.16
CA ALA A 216 4.89 -9.44 20.58
C ALA A 216 6.32 -10.00 20.84
N ALA A 217 7.30 -9.13 21.09
CA ALA A 217 8.67 -9.57 21.36
C ALA A 217 8.83 -10.34 22.67
N VAL A 218 7.92 -10.13 23.62
CA VAL A 218 7.92 -10.76 24.96
C VAL A 218 6.86 -11.86 25.11
N MET A 219 6.11 -12.19 24.07
CA MET A 219 5.20 -13.34 24.06
C MET A 219 5.99 -14.65 24.17
N GLU A 220 5.51 -15.59 24.97
CA GLU A 220 6.20 -16.84 25.28
C GLU A 220 6.12 -17.87 24.13
N ASP A 221 4.98 -17.96 23.45
CA ASP A 221 4.66 -18.97 22.42
C ASP A 221 5.35 -18.69 21.08
N GLN A 222 6.68 -18.52 21.08
CA GLN A 222 7.46 -18.33 19.86
C GLN A 222 7.49 -19.64 19.04
N ILE A 223 7.28 -19.52 17.73
CA ILE A 223 7.19 -20.67 16.84
C ILE A 223 8.59 -21.16 16.47
N PRO A 224 8.86 -22.50 16.46
CA PRO A 224 10.13 -23.07 16.01
C PRO A 224 10.46 -22.67 14.58
N GLU A 225 11.77 -22.48 14.32
CA GLU A 225 12.26 -21.92 13.05
C GLU A 225 11.95 -22.82 11.84
N ASP A 226 12.02 -24.15 12.02
CA ASP A 226 11.69 -25.12 10.98
C ASP A 226 10.21 -25.08 10.59
N VAL A 227 9.31 -24.94 11.57
CA VAL A 227 7.88 -24.77 11.33
C VAL A 227 7.59 -23.46 10.58
N VAL A 228 8.24 -22.37 11.00
CA VAL A 228 8.09 -21.06 10.33
C VAL A 228 8.58 -21.13 8.89
N LYS A 229 9.72 -21.76 8.63
CA LYS A 229 10.26 -21.92 7.27
C LYS A 229 9.35 -22.75 6.38
N ASP A 230 8.79 -23.85 6.90
CA ASP A 230 7.83 -24.66 6.15
C ASP A 230 6.59 -23.83 5.77
N ARG A 231 5.96 -23.16 6.73
CA ARG A 231 4.80 -22.30 6.49
C ARG A 231 5.11 -21.18 5.50
N PHE A 232 6.27 -20.54 5.65
CA PHE A 232 6.71 -19.48 4.74
C PHE A 232 6.83 -19.96 3.30
N ASN A 233 7.44 -21.12 3.08
CA ASN A 233 7.60 -21.68 1.74
C ASN A 233 6.24 -22.04 1.11
N ARG A 234 5.32 -22.62 1.88
CA ARG A 234 3.96 -22.91 1.41
C ARG A 234 3.20 -21.63 1.06
N LEU A 235 3.28 -20.60 1.89
CA LEU A 235 2.68 -19.31 1.60
C LEU A 235 3.27 -18.68 0.35
N LEU A 236 4.60 -18.68 0.22
CA LEU A 236 5.29 -18.10 -0.93
C LEU A 236 4.87 -18.79 -2.23
N HIS A 237 4.79 -20.12 -2.24
CA HIS A 237 4.32 -20.88 -3.40
C HIS A 237 2.88 -20.50 -3.79
N GLU A 238 1.97 -20.44 -2.83
CA GLU A 238 0.56 -20.07 -3.06
C GLU A 238 0.44 -18.65 -3.63
N VAL A 239 1.12 -17.69 -3.01
CA VAL A 239 1.13 -16.29 -3.46
C VAL A 239 1.70 -16.15 -4.87
N GLN A 240 2.82 -16.82 -5.18
CA GLN A 240 3.44 -16.75 -6.50
C GLN A 240 2.55 -17.36 -7.59
N THR A 241 1.90 -18.48 -7.30
CA THR A 241 0.95 -19.12 -8.22
C THR A 241 -0.21 -18.18 -8.55
N ILE A 242 -0.85 -17.61 -7.53
CA ILE A 242 -1.98 -16.69 -7.72
C ILE A 242 -1.53 -15.40 -8.42
N SER A 243 -0.37 -14.85 -8.06
CA SER A 243 0.16 -13.64 -8.70
C SER A 243 0.43 -13.86 -10.19
N ALA A 244 0.95 -15.01 -10.58
CA ALA A 244 1.14 -15.36 -12.00
C ALA A 244 -0.20 -15.46 -12.75
N GLU A 245 -1.22 -16.08 -12.14
CA GLU A 245 -2.57 -16.14 -12.71
C GLU A 245 -3.21 -14.76 -12.86
N GLN A 246 -3.05 -13.86 -11.86
CA GLN A 246 -3.54 -12.48 -11.93
C GLN A 246 -2.78 -11.66 -12.99
N CYS A 247 -1.50 -11.91 -13.18
CA CYS A 247 -0.72 -11.26 -14.23
C CYS A 247 -1.19 -11.70 -15.63
N ALA A 248 -1.47 -12.99 -15.82
CA ALA A 248 -1.91 -13.56 -17.10
C ALA A 248 -3.26 -13.01 -17.58
N ILE A 249 -4.11 -12.48 -16.70
CA ILE A 249 -5.39 -11.86 -17.09
C ILE A 249 -5.19 -10.68 -18.06
N HIS A 250 -4.03 -10.04 -18.01
CA HIS A 250 -3.71 -8.88 -18.86
C HIS A 250 -3.17 -9.25 -20.24
N GLU A 251 -2.92 -10.52 -20.52
CA GLU A 251 -2.46 -10.97 -21.83
C GLU A 251 -3.52 -10.67 -22.91
N GLY A 252 -3.07 -10.12 -24.04
CA GLY A 252 -3.95 -9.73 -25.15
C GLY A 252 -4.82 -8.50 -24.89
N THR A 253 -4.64 -7.78 -23.78
CA THR A 253 -5.34 -6.53 -23.48
C THR A 253 -4.50 -5.31 -23.84
N VAL A 254 -5.16 -4.18 -24.10
CA VAL A 254 -4.50 -2.87 -24.27
C VAL A 254 -4.51 -2.13 -22.94
N GLN A 255 -3.34 -1.69 -22.50
CA GLN A 255 -3.17 -1.05 -21.18
C GLN A 255 -2.39 0.27 -21.34
N THR A 256 -2.76 1.28 -20.53
CA THR A 256 -2.01 2.53 -20.47
C THR A 256 -0.85 2.41 -19.49
N VAL A 257 0.35 2.72 -19.95
CA VAL A 257 1.61 2.55 -19.22
C VAL A 257 2.32 3.90 -19.05
N LEU A 258 2.74 4.26 -17.84
CA LEU A 258 3.70 5.34 -17.63
C LEU A 258 5.10 4.77 -17.84
N VAL A 259 5.81 5.27 -18.83
CA VAL A 259 7.15 4.81 -19.19
C VAL A 259 8.16 5.33 -18.17
N GLU A 260 8.91 4.42 -17.53
CA GLU A 260 9.82 4.76 -16.44
C GLU A 260 11.28 4.89 -16.89
N CYS A 261 11.75 3.93 -17.68
CA CYS A 261 13.15 3.89 -18.13
C CYS A 261 13.33 2.90 -19.29
N VAL A 262 14.52 2.89 -19.87
CA VAL A 262 15.00 1.77 -20.71
C VAL A 262 15.13 0.53 -19.83
N ASN A 263 14.84 -0.64 -20.38
CA ASN A 263 14.99 -1.91 -19.67
C ASN A 263 16.47 -2.19 -19.37
N GLU A 264 16.78 -2.65 -18.15
CA GLU A 264 18.16 -2.88 -17.70
C GLU A 264 18.85 -4.08 -18.41
N HIS A 265 18.07 -5.00 -19.00
CA HIS A 265 18.57 -6.22 -19.62
C HIS A 265 18.52 -6.20 -21.14
N ASP A 266 17.67 -5.35 -21.73
CA ASP A 266 17.50 -5.21 -23.17
C ASP A 266 17.20 -3.74 -23.53
N ASN A 267 18.15 -3.07 -24.16
CA ASN A 267 18.04 -1.66 -24.53
C ASN A 267 17.05 -1.36 -25.67
N HIS A 268 16.50 -2.37 -26.32
CA HIS A 268 15.40 -2.23 -27.30
C HIS A 268 14.02 -2.21 -26.63
N LEU A 269 13.96 -2.47 -25.33
CA LEU A 269 12.72 -2.47 -24.54
C LEU A 269 12.67 -1.27 -23.59
N MET A 270 11.49 -0.71 -23.46
CA MET A 270 11.14 0.22 -22.40
C MET A 270 10.52 -0.54 -21.23
N THR A 271 10.72 -0.02 -20.02
CA THR A 271 10.07 -0.47 -18.82
C THR A 271 9.09 0.60 -18.37
N GLY A 272 7.86 0.21 -18.12
CA GLY A 272 6.83 1.12 -17.66
C GLY A 272 5.88 0.45 -16.67
N ARG A 273 4.99 1.23 -16.10
CA ARG A 273 4.08 0.80 -15.04
C ARG A 273 2.64 1.11 -15.39
N MET A 274 1.81 0.08 -15.31
CA MET A 274 0.37 0.19 -15.49
C MET A 274 -0.29 0.90 -14.29
N SER A 275 -1.55 1.31 -14.45
CA SER A 275 -2.35 1.89 -13.36
C SER A 275 -2.46 0.94 -12.15
N ASN A 276 -2.63 -0.35 -12.39
CA ASN A 276 -2.70 -1.39 -11.37
C ASN A 276 -1.34 -1.77 -10.73
N ASN A 277 -0.28 -1.02 -11.03
CA ASN A 277 1.08 -1.17 -10.51
C ASN A 277 1.92 -2.31 -11.11
N LEU A 278 1.41 -3.06 -12.08
CA LEU A 278 2.20 -4.05 -12.80
C LEU A 278 3.27 -3.40 -13.65
N LEU A 279 4.44 -4.03 -13.67
CA LEU A 279 5.57 -3.66 -14.52
C LEU A 279 5.41 -4.32 -15.89
N VAL A 280 5.66 -3.55 -16.95
CA VAL A 280 5.54 -4.02 -18.34
C VAL A 280 6.81 -3.65 -19.10
N HIS A 281 7.26 -4.57 -19.94
CA HIS A 281 8.36 -4.36 -20.87
C HIS A 281 7.82 -4.41 -22.30
N PHE A 282 8.17 -3.42 -23.12
CA PHE A 282 7.65 -3.31 -24.49
C PHE A 282 8.67 -2.59 -25.39
N PRO A 283 8.64 -2.83 -26.72
CA PRO A 283 9.51 -2.13 -27.65
C PRO A 283 9.25 -0.61 -27.66
N GLY A 284 10.32 0.18 -27.66
CA GLY A 284 10.23 1.64 -27.68
C GLY A 284 11.60 2.30 -27.59
N ASP A 285 11.61 3.61 -27.50
CA ASP A 285 12.82 4.42 -27.37
C ASP A 285 12.74 5.41 -26.20
N GLU A 286 13.86 6.03 -25.86
CA GLU A 286 14.00 6.92 -24.69
C GLU A 286 13.09 8.16 -24.73
N SER A 287 12.60 8.56 -25.90
CA SER A 287 11.69 9.72 -26.02
C SER A 287 10.36 9.51 -25.31
N LEU A 288 10.00 8.24 -25.05
CA LEU A 288 8.77 7.88 -24.32
C LEU A 288 8.87 8.04 -22.81
N ILE A 289 10.07 8.20 -22.27
CA ILE A 289 10.27 8.28 -20.80
C ILE A 289 9.46 9.44 -20.21
N GLY A 290 8.67 9.16 -19.18
CA GLY A 290 7.78 10.11 -18.50
C GLY A 290 6.44 10.31 -19.21
N GLN A 291 6.18 9.64 -20.33
CA GLN A 291 4.91 9.71 -21.03
C GLN A 291 3.99 8.55 -20.66
N LEU A 292 2.68 8.79 -20.77
CA LEU A 292 1.63 7.77 -20.76
C LEU A 292 1.39 7.29 -22.20
N VAL A 293 1.62 6.02 -22.43
CA VAL A 293 1.46 5.38 -23.74
C VAL A 293 0.48 4.22 -23.67
#